data_9c279652bd489e59413c9704cde15f85
#
_entry.id   9c279652bd489e59413c9704cde15f85
#
_cell.length_a   1.000
_cell.length_b   1.000
_cell.length_c   1.000
_cell.angle_alpha   90.00
_cell.angle_beta   90.00
_cell.angle_gamma   90.00
#
_symmetry.space_group_name_H-M   'P 1'
#
loop_
_entity.id
_entity.type
_entity.pdbx_description
1 polymer ?
#
loop_
_entity_poly.entity_id
_entity_poly.type
_entity_poly.pdbx_seq_one_letter_code
_entity_poly.pdbx_strand_id
1 'polypeptide(L)'
;MNKKQKNKIAIKHQFPTGILVLDNKTVFKGVGLGYQGSATGEVCFNTSLTGYQEIISDPSYAGQIINFTFPHIGNVGTNNEDLESDKIWTRGAIFNSEITSPSNYRALKTLDEWLKKNKIVGLTGLDTRSLTNFIRDKGAPKGTISNNKNGIFNIKKLINNSIKWPGLN
;
A
#
# COMPACT_ATOMS: atom_id res chain seq x y z
N MET A 1 -37.13 13.89 11.43
CA MET A 1 -35.82 13.31 11.03
C MET A 1 -34.94 14.37 10.42
N ASN A 2 -33.84 14.63 11.05
CA ASN A 2 -33.02 15.84 10.86
C ASN A 2 -32.13 15.73 9.59
N LYS A 3 -32.30 16.64 8.65
CA LYS A 3 -31.55 16.72 7.37
C LYS A 3 -30.03 16.95 7.51
N LYS A 4 -29.50 17.01 8.72
CA LYS A 4 -28.05 17.23 8.99
C LYS A 4 -27.16 15.99 9.01
N GLN A 5 -27.70 14.80 8.82
CA GLN A 5 -26.90 13.55 8.86
C GLN A 5 -26.48 12.98 7.48
N LYS A 6 -26.87 13.62 6.38
CA LYS A 6 -26.60 13.09 5.02
C LYS A 6 -25.31 13.58 4.35
N ASN A 7 -24.50 14.41 4.98
CA ASN A 7 -23.32 15.01 4.35
C ASN A 7 -21.96 14.64 4.99
N LYS A 8 -21.82 13.41 5.52
CA LYS A 8 -20.48 12.82 5.65
C LYS A 8 -20.18 11.98 4.41
N ILE A 9 -20.19 12.63 3.27
CA ILE A 9 -19.72 12.10 2.00
C ILE A 9 -18.22 11.83 2.16
N ALA A 10 -17.82 10.59 1.83
CA ALA A 10 -16.43 10.22 1.66
C ALA A 10 -15.68 11.36 0.95
N ILE A 11 -14.63 11.89 1.58
CA ILE A 11 -13.75 12.87 0.95
C ILE A 11 -13.11 12.12 -0.23
N LYS A 12 -13.70 12.25 -1.41
CA LYS A 12 -13.05 11.85 -2.66
C LYS A 12 -11.85 12.80 -2.77
N HIS A 13 -10.65 12.30 -2.52
CA HIS A 13 -9.47 13.08 -2.81
C HIS A 13 -9.52 13.54 -4.26
N GLN A 14 -9.45 14.83 -4.47
CA GLN A 14 -9.47 15.44 -5.81
C GLN A 14 -8.25 15.05 -6.66
N PHE A 15 -7.23 14.48 -6.03
CA PHE A 15 -5.95 14.06 -6.63
C PHE A 15 -5.41 12.84 -5.87
N PRO A 16 -4.57 12.01 -6.52
CA PRO A 16 -3.94 10.89 -5.85
C PRO A 16 -2.96 11.39 -4.78
N THR A 17 -3.01 10.80 -3.58
CA THR A 17 -2.05 11.07 -2.50
C THR A 17 -1.01 9.96 -2.38
N GLY A 18 -1.14 8.92 -3.20
CA GLY A 18 -0.20 7.84 -3.28
C GLY A 18 -0.04 7.30 -4.70
N ILE A 19 1.16 6.89 -5.05
CA ILE A 19 1.46 6.29 -6.34
C ILE A 19 2.45 5.13 -6.21
N LEU A 20 2.33 4.19 -7.15
CA LEU A 20 3.35 3.18 -7.43
C LEU A 20 3.86 3.41 -8.85
N VAL A 21 5.18 3.50 -8.99
CA VAL A 21 5.83 3.69 -10.30
C VAL A 21 6.74 2.50 -10.56
N LEU A 22 6.53 1.80 -11.66
CA LEU A 22 7.34 0.65 -12.06
C LEU A 22 8.55 1.07 -12.93
N ASP A 23 9.53 0.20 -13.03
CA ASP A 23 10.74 0.39 -13.84
C ASP A 23 10.45 0.51 -15.34
N ASN A 24 9.34 -0.10 -15.82
CA ASN A 24 8.83 0.07 -17.18
C ASN A 24 8.05 1.37 -17.42
N LYS A 25 8.05 2.30 -16.43
CA LYS A 25 7.35 3.61 -16.43
C LYS A 25 5.84 3.55 -16.24
N THR A 26 5.25 2.38 -15.97
CA THR A 26 3.83 2.28 -15.61
C THR A 26 3.59 2.93 -14.25
N VAL A 27 2.51 3.70 -14.14
CA VAL A 27 2.12 4.42 -12.90
C VAL A 27 0.74 3.99 -12.47
N PHE A 28 0.63 3.50 -11.24
CA PHE A 28 -0.64 3.24 -10.56
C PHE A 28 -0.89 4.35 -9.55
N LYS A 29 -2.10 4.91 -9.56
CA LYS A 29 -2.50 6.02 -8.69
C LYS A 29 -3.52 5.55 -7.67
N GLY A 30 -3.39 6.03 -6.44
CA GLY A 30 -4.29 5.69 -5.35
C GLY A 30 -4.22 6.69 -4.21
N VAL A 31 -4.58 6.26 -3.04
CA VAL A 31 -4.55 7.03 -1.80
C VAL A 31 -3.42 6.51 -0.92
N GLY A 32 -2.58 7.42 -0.43
CA GLY A 32 -1.48 7.10 0.46
C GLY A 32 -1.98 6.68 1.85
N LEU A 33 -1.32 5.69 2.41
CA LEU A 33 -1.48 5.21 3.79
C LEU A 33 -0.11 5.15 4.48
N GLY A 34 -0.12 5.19 5.80
CA GLY A 34 1.05 4.97 6.61
C GLY A 34 2.08 6.08 6.49
N TYR A 35 3.35 5.70 6.43
CA TYR A 35 4.47 6.63 6.45
C TYR A 35 4.51 7.49 5.19
N GLN A 36 4.69 8.80 5.36
CA GLN A 36 4.87 9.72 4.23
C GLN A 36 6.32 9.68 3.75
N GLY A 37 6.50 9.38 2.48
CA GLY A 37 7.80 9.23 1.87
C GLY A 37 7.75 8.26 0.70
N SER A 38 8.91 7.72 0.33
CA SER A 38 9.05 6.78 -0.77
C SER A 38 9.91 5.60 -0.36
N ALA A 39 9.61 4.44 -0.91
CA ALA A 39 10.42 3.24 -0.78
C ALA A 39 10.50 2.50 -2.11
N THR A 40 11.63 1.87 -2.39
CA THR A 40 11.86 1.12 -3.62
C THR A 40 12.11 -0.34 -3.30
N GLY A 41 11.54 -1.24 -4.10
CA GLY A 41 11.67 -2.68 -3.91
C GLY A 41 11.10 -3.47 -5.09
N GLU A 42 11.17 -4.79 -4.98
CA GLU A 42 10.49 -5.70 -5.90
C GLU A 42 8.98 -5.75 -5.57
N VAL A 43 8.13 -5.65 -6.57
CA VAL A 43 6.68 -5.69 -6.37
C VAL A 43 6.18 -7.12 -6.54
N CYS A 44 5.68 -7.70 -5.46
CA CYS A 44 5.04 -9.02 -5.45
C CYS A 44 3.55 -8.90 -5.09
N PHE A 45 2.80 -9.99 -5.20
CA PHE A 45 1.43 -10.05 -4.70
C PHE A 45 1.25 -11.19 -3.70
N ASN A 46 0.28 -11.01 -2.80
CA ASN A 46 -0.10 -12.00 -1.82
C ASN A 46 -1.62 -12.19 -1.84
N THR A 47 -2.08 -13.43 -1.87
CA THR A 47 -3.49 -13.81 -1.97
C THR A 47 -4.10 -14.26 -0.65
N SER A 48 -3.39 -14.13 0.46
CA SER A 48 -3.89 -14.49 1.78
C SER A 48 -5.13 -13.69 2.17
N LEU A 49 -6.07 -14.34 2.82
CA LEU A 49 -7.33 -13.74 3.26
C LEU A 49 -7.17 -12.93 4.55
N THR A 50 -6.19 -13.26 5.36
CA THR A 50 -5.91 -12.70 6.70
C THR A 50 -4.41 -12.67 6.94
N GLY A 51 -3.97 -12.09 8.06
CA GLY A 51 -2.58 -12.19 8.50
C GLY A 51 -1.66 -11.17 7.83
N TYR A 52 -2.15 -9.99 7.48
CA TYR A 52 -1.32 -8.99 6.82
C TYR A 52 -0.16 -8.48 7.70
N GLN A 53 -0.33 -8.46 9.03
CA GLN A 53 0.74 -8.04 9.94
C GLN A 53 1.88 -9.05 9.95
N GLU A 54 1.57 -10.34 10.07
CA GLU A 54 2.53 -11.43 10.00
C GLU A 54 3.26 -11.40 8.66
N ILE A 55 2.53 -11.25 7.54
CA ILE A 55 3.12 -11.20 6.20
C ILE A 55 4.06 -9.99 6.04
N ILE A 56 3.66 -8.80 6.49
CA ILE A 56 4.49 -7.61 6.38
C ILE A 56 5.73 -7.70 7.28
N SER A 57 5.63 -8.37 8.43
CA SER A 57 6.75 -8.56 9.36
C SER A 57 7.61 -9.80 9.06
N ASP A 58 7.17 -10.67 8.14
CA ASP A 58 7.93 -11.86 7.73
C ASP A 58 9.21 -11.45 6.99
N PRO A 59 10.41 -11.88 7.47
CA PRO A 59 11.68 -11.60 6.81
C PRO A 59 11.77 -12.10 5.36
N SER A 60 10.95 -13.09 4.96
CA SER A 60 10.88 -13.58 3.58
C SER A 60 10.47 -12.52 2.57
N TYR A 61 9.79 -11.46 3.02
CA TYR A 61 9.42 -10.31 2.20
C TYR A 61 10.41 -9.15 2.27
N ALA A 62 11.63 -9.40 2.75
CA ALA A 62 12.65 -8.36 2.81
C ALA A 62 12.91 -7.75 1.43
N GLY A 63 12.91 -6.41 1.35
CA GLY A 63 13.12 -5.70 0.10
C GLY A 63 11.94 -5.65 -0.86
N GLN A 64 10.79 -6.22 -0.51
CA GLN A 64 9.62 -6.29 -1.38
C GLN A 64 8.54 -5.25 -1.02
N ILE A 65 7.75 -4.88 -2.03
CA ILE A 65 6.48 -4.14 -1.92
C ILE A 65 5.36 -5.14 -2.16
N ILE A 66 4.52 -5.38 -1.18
CA ILE A 66 3.51 -6.43 -1.22
C ILE A 66 2.16 -5.86 -1.68
N ASN A 67 1.63 -6.38 -2.77
CA ASN A 67 0.27 -6.11 -3.24
C ASN A 67 -0.69 -7.16 -2.68
N PHE A 68 -1.51 -6.78 -1.70
CA PHE A 68 -2.55 -7.64 -1.13
C PHE A 68 -3.79 -7.61 -2.03
N THR A 69 -4.17 -8.78 -2.55
CA THR A 69 -5.28 -8.88 -3.52
C THR A 69 -6.65 -8.99 -2.87
N PHE A 70 -6.71 -9.35 -1.57
CA PHE A 70 -7.97 -9.57 -0.88
C PHE A 70 -8.60 -8.27 -0.37
N PRO A 71 -9.90 -8.01 -0.66
CA PRO A 71 -10.52 -6.70 -0.45
C PRO A 71 -10.88 -6.38 1.02
N HIS A 72 -10.75 -7.32 1.95
CA HIS A 72 -11.20 -7.16 3.34
C HIS A 72 -10.08 -7.13 4.37
N ILE A 73 -8.87 -6.75 3.95
CA ILE A 73 -7.70 -6.61 4.84
C ILE A 73 -7.93 -5.47 5.82
N GLY A 74 -8.76 -5.29 6.54
CA GLY A 74 -8.96 -4.18 7.48
C GLY A 74 -9.98 -4.53 8.56
N ASN A 75 -10.61 -5.68 8.45
CA ASN A 75 -11.60 -6.13 9.43
C ASN A 75 -10.97 -6.77 10.66
N VAL A 76 -9.70 -7.10 10.61
CA VAL A 76 -8.93 -7.60 11.74
C VAL A 76 -8.12 -6.43 12.31
N GLY A 77 -8.38 -6.06 13.56
CA GLY A 77 -7.61 -5.02 14.23
C GLY A 77 -6.12 -5.36 14.29
N THR A 78 -5.28 -4.34 14.40
CA THR A 78 -3.85 -4.52 14.63
C THR A 78 -3.62 -4.89 16.11
N ASN A 79 -2.81 -5.91 16.37
CA ASN A 79 -2.33 -6.25 17.70
C ASN A 79 -0.79 -6.29 17.72
N ASN A 80 -0.21 -6.37 18.91
CA ASN A 80 1.25 -6.44 19.07
C ASN A 80 1.79 -7.88 19.08
N GLU A 81 0.92 -8.88 19.00
CA GLU A 81 1.27 -10.29 19.14
C GLU A 81 1.43 -10.98 17.78
N ASP A 82 0.81 -10.45 16.71
CA ASP A 82 0.83 -11.02 15.37
C ASP A 82 2.04 -10.51 14.55
N LEU A 83 3.23 -10.56 15.10
CA LEU A 83 4.47 -10.18 14.41
C LEU A 83 5.40 -11.39 14.30
N GLU A 84 5.85 -11.70 13.09
CA GLU A 84 6.87 -12.73 12.84
C GLU A 84 8.28 -12.25 13.20
N SER A 85 8.49 -10.94 13.29
CA SER A 85 9.78 -10.33 13.61
C SER A 85 9.61 -8.95 14.25
N ASP A 86 10.48 -8.62 15.19
CA ASP A 86 10.56 -7.29 15.82
C ASP A 86 10.96 -6.19 14.82
N LYS A 87 11.62 -6.57 13.73
CA LYS A 87 12.05 -5.66 12.67
C LYS A 87 11.35 -5.96 11.37
N ILE A 88 10.71 -4.94 10.79
CA ILE A 88 10.03 -5.06 9.50
C ILE A 88 10.99 -4.72 8.37
N TRP A 89 11.10 -5.64 7.41
CA TRP A 89 12.01 -5.56 6.27
C TRP A 89 11.28 -5.25 4.95
N THR A 90 9.95 -5.38 4.94
CA THR A 90 9.09 -5.02 3.80
C THR A 90 9.23 -3.55 3.48
N ARG A 91 9.30 -3.22 2.19
CA ARG A 91 9.48 -1.83 1.71
C ARG A 91 8.19 -1.05 1.63
N GLY A 92 7.07 -1.72 1.39
CA GLY A 92 5.77 -1.09 1.29
C GLY A 92 4.64 -2.10 1.15
N ALA A 93 3.40 -1.62 1.30
CA ALA A 93 2.22 -2.46 1.23
C ALA A 93 1.09 -1.77 0.46
N ILE A 94 0.42 -2.51 -0.40
CA ILE A 94 -0.68 -2.06 -1.23
C ILE A 94 -1.91 -2.88 -0.89
N PHE A 95 -3.01 -2.21 -0.57
CA PHE A 95 -4.23 -2.84 -0.11
C PHE A 95 -5.37 -2.61 -1.11
N ASN A 96 -6.07 -3.69 -1.43
CA ASN A 96 -7.31 -3.60 -2.20
C ASN A 96 -8.46 -3.29 -1.25
N SER A 97 -8.65 -2.03 -0.87
CA SER A 97 -9.82 -1.63 -0.11
C SER A 97 -10.45 -0.37 -0.67
N GLU A 98 -11.76 -0.42 -0.86
CA GLU A 98 -12.56 0.77 -1.12
C GLU A 98 -13.07 1.31 0.21
N ILE A 99 -12.93 2.61 0.42
CA ILE A 99 -13.45 3.31 1.61
C ILE A 99 -14.95 3.54 1.41
N THR A 100 -15.74 2.47 1.50
CA THR A 100 -17.18 2.54 1.19
C THR A 100 -18.08 2.48 2.40
N SER A 101 -17.60 2.06 3.58
CA SER A 101 -18.42 1.92 4.78
C SER A 101 -17.74 2.46 6.05
N PRO A 102 -18.51 2.87 7.09
CA PRO A 102 -17.95 3.33 8.35
C PRO A 102 -17.08 2.30 9.09
N SER A 103 -17.36 1.01 8.92
CA SER A 103 -16.56 -0.08 9.50
C SER A 103 -15.19 -0.16 8.82
N ASN A 104 -15.14 -0.03 7.48
CA ASN A 104 -13.90 0.00 6.71
C ASN A 104 -13.05 1.22 7.06
N TYR A 105 -13.67 2.37 7.36
CA TYR A 105 -12.96 3.57 7.77
C TYR A 105 -12.17 3.40 9.07
N ARG A 106 -12.76 2.73 10.08
CA ARG A 106 -12.07 2.46 11.35
C ARG A 106 -10.89 1.52 11.17
N ALA A 107 -11.09 0.47 10.40
CA ALA A 107 -10.04 -0.50 10.09
C ALA A 107 -8.89 0.14 9.30
N LEU A 108 -9.18 0.98 8.31
CA LEU A 108 -8.15 1.73 7.59
C LEU A 108 -7.42 2.72 8.48
N LYS A 109 -8.09 3.33 9.46
CA LYS A 109 -7.44 4.24 10.41
C LYS A 109 -6.43 3.51 11.29
N THR A 110 -6.78 2.33 11.82
CA THR A 110 -5.85 1.52 12.64
C THR A 110 -4.70 0.98 11.80
N LEU A 111 -4.95 0.57 10.56
CA LEU A 111 -3.91 0.16 9.62
C LEU A 111 -2.95 1.32 9.31
N ASP A 112 -3.47 2.52 9.03
CA ASP A 112 -2.69 3.72 8.77
C ASP A 112 -1.76 4.06 9.94
N GLU A 113 -2.28 4.02 11.16
CA GLU A 113 -1.52 4.27 12.38
C GLU A 113 -0.41 3.22 12.59
N TRP A 114 -0.71 1.94 12.35
CA TRP A 114 0.25 0.86 12.47
C TRP A 114 1.38 0.99 11.43
N LEU A 115 1.04 1.26 10.17
CA LEU A 115 2.03 1.48 9.11
C LEU A 115 2.92 2.69 9.42
N LYS A 116 2.36 3.79 9.94
CA LYS A 116 3.12 4.96 10.37
C LYS A 116 4.11 4.63 11.48
N LYS A 117 3.65 3.93 12.51
CA LYS A 117 4.49 3.50 13.63
C LYS A 117 5.69 2.69 13.15
N ASN A 118 5.50 1.83 12.17
CA ASN A 118 6.53 0.96 11.61
C ASN A 118 7.28 1.57 10.41
N LYS A 119 7.01 2.85 10.07
CA LYS A 119 7.62 3.58 8.94
C LYS A 119 7.44 2.89 7.58
N ILE A 120 6.30 2.24 7.38
CA ILE A 120 5.96 1.57 6.12
C ILE A 120 5.12 2.50 5.26
N VAL A 121 5.51 2.66 4.00
CA VAL A 121 4.72 3.37 2.98
C VAL A 121 3.62 2.45 2.50
N GLY A 122 2.37 2.89 2.56
CA GLY A 122 1.20 2.14 2.12
C GLY A 122 0.40 2.86 1.03
N LEU A 123 -0.35 2.09 0.26
CA LEU A 123 -1.32 2.58 -0.72
C LEU A 123 -2.63 1.81 -0.62
N THR A 124 -3.73 2.49 -0.96
CA THR A 124 -5.04 1.88 -1.19
C THR A 124 -5.74 2.54 -2.37
N GLY A 125 -6.84 1.95 -2.83
CA GLY A 125 -7.69 2.55 -3.87
C GLY A 125 -7.09 2.57 -5.27
N LEU A 126 -6.03 1.81 -5.53
CA LEU A 126 -5.48 1.62 -6.87
C LEU A 126 -6.02 0.32 -7.50
N ASP A 127 -5.83 0.16 -8.80
CA ASP A 127 -6.22 -1.05 -9.53
C ASP A 127 -5.27 -2.22 -9.24
N THR A 128 -5.49 -2.87 -8.09
CA THR A 128 -4.69 -4.02 -7.64
C THR A 128 -4.84 -5.23 -8.56
N ARG A 129 -5.97 -5.36 -9.27
CA ARG A 129 -6.20 -6.46 -10.21
C ARG A 129 -5.30 -6.33 -11.43
N SER A 130 -5.25 -5.14 -12.04
CA SER A 130 -4.33 -4.88 -13.15
C SER A 130 -2.88 -5.05 -12.74
N LEU A 131 -2.49 -4.63 -11.54
CA LEU A 131 -1.15 -4.83 -11.00
C LEU A 131 -0.84 -6.33 -10.82
N THR A 132 -1.76 -7.10 -10.25
CA THR A 132 -1.60 -8.55 -10.07
C THR A 132 -1.45 -9.27 -11.41
N ASN A 133 -2.29 -8.93 -12.40
CA ASN A 133 -2.20 -9.49 -13.74
C ASN A 133 -0.84 -9.16 -14.38
N PHE A 134 -0.37 -7.92 -14.23
CA PHE A 134 0.94 -7.52 -14.74
C PHE A 134 2.06 -8.36 -14.13
N ILE A 135 2.07 -8.54 -12.80
CA ILE A 135 3.09 -9.34 -12.11
C ILE A 135 3.05 -10.80 -12.57
N ARG A 136 1.85 -11.38 -12.70
CA ARG A 136 1.68 -12.76 -13.15
C ARG A 136 2.19 -12.97 -14.58
N ASP A 137 1.93 -12.02 -15.47
CA ASP A 137 2.24 -12.17 -16.90
C ASP A 137 3.69 -11.78 -17.25
N LYS A 138 4.30 -10.87 -16.50
CA LYS A 138 5.62 -10.29 -16.78
C LYS A 138 6.69 -10.61 -15.73
N GLY A 139 6.32 -11.19 -14.61
CA GLY A 139 7.18 -11.36 -13.46
C GLY A 139 7.14 -10.17 -12.50
N ALA A 140 7.83 -10.29 -11.38
CA ALA A 140 7.88 -9.26 -10.35
C ALA A 140 8.71 -8.05 -10.80
N PRO A 141 8.10 -6.88 -11.04
CA PRO A 141 8.83 -5.68 -11.48
C PRO A 141 9.52 -5.00 -10.30
N LYS A 142 10.49 -4.17 -10.61
CA LYS A 142 11.02 -3.18 -9.67
C LYS A 142 10.07 -1.99 -9.62
N GLY A 143 9.78 -1.49 -8.41
CA GLY A 143 8.86 -0.36 -8.25
C GLY A 143 9.25 0.57 -7.12
N THR A 144 8.79 1.81 -7.22
CA THR A 144 8.89 2.80 -6.14
C THR A 144 7.48 3.21 -5.72
N ILE A 145 7.15 2.95 -4.47
CA ILE A 145 5.92 3.38 -3.82
C ILE A 145 6.13 4.73 -3.16
N SER A 146 5.18 5.64 -3.25
CA SER A 146 5.28 6.97 -2.64
C SER A 146 3.94 7.43 -2.07
N ASN A 147 3.98 7.93 -0.84
CA ASN A 147 2.86 8.55 -0.14
C ASN A 147 3.19 10.03 0.15
N ASN A 148 2.42 10.95 -0.42
CA ASN A 148 2.51 12.38 -0.18
C ASN A 148 1.11 12.98 -0.06
N LYS A 149 0.75 13.43 1.13
CA LYS A 149 -0.58 14.00 1.42
C LYS A 149 -0.96 15.19 0.51
N ASN A 150 0.03 15.89 -0.05
CA ASN A 150 -0.19 17.02 -0.96
C ASN A 150 -0.36 16.56 -2.42
N GLY A 151 -0.22 15.26 -2.72
CA GLY A 151 -0.37 14.73 -4.08
C GLY A 151 0.70 15.18 -5.06
N ILE A 152 1.85 15.66 -4.59
CA ILE A 152 2.95 16.17 -5.43
C ILE A 152 4.02 15.09 -5.54
N PHE A 153 4.30 14.64 -6.77
CA PHE A 153 5.25 13.57 -7.05
C PHE A 153 6.22 13.95 -8.16
N ASN A 154 7.50 13.71 -7.94
CA ASN A 154 8.49 13.76 -9.01
C ASN A 154 8.58 12.39 -9.70
N ILE A 155 7.71 12.19 -10.70
CA ILE A 155 7.58 10.91 -11.42
C ILE A 155 8.91 10.46 -12.04
N LYS A 156 9.68 11.37 -12.63
CA LYS A 156 10.99 11.05 -13.23
C LYS A 156 11.96 10.50 -12.21
N LYS A 157 12.02 11.10 -11.01
CA LYS A 157 12.86 10.63 -9.91
C LYS A 157 12.44 9.24 -9.44
N LEU A 158 11.13 9.00 -9.30
CA LEU A 158 10.60 7.71 -8.85
C LEU A 158 10.87 6.60 -9.88
N ILE A 159 10.70 6.86 -11.18
CA ILE A 159 11.09 5.94 -12.26
C ILE A 159 12.58 5.60 -12.17
N ASN A 160 13.42 6.61 -12.01
CA ASN A 160 14.86 6.41 -11.93
C ASN A 160 15.27 5.59 -10.70
N ASN A 161 14.59 5.78 -9.55
CA ASN A 161 14.80 4.96 -8.37
C ASN A 161 14.44 3.50 -8.63
N SER A 162 13.31 3.23 -9.31
CA SER A 162 12.89 1.86 -9.67
C SER A 162 13.91 1.20 -10.60
N ILE A 163 14.38 1.89 -11.63
CA ILE A 163 15.37 1.37 -12.60
C ILE A 163 16.71 1.06 -11.92
N LYS A 164 17.19 1.95 -11.06
CA LYS A 164 18.51 1.85 -10.41
C LYS A 164 18.54 0.89 -9.23
N TRP A 165 17.39 0.43 -8.76
CA TRP A 165 17.37 -0.49 -7.63
C TRP A 165 18.03 -1.82 -8.00
N PRO A 166 19.03 -2.30 -7.21
CA PRO A 166 19.87 -3.46 -7.61
C PRO A 166 19.12 -4.79 -7.65
N GLY A 167 17.99 -4.89 -6.98
CA GLY A 167 17.25 -6.15 -6.83
C GLY A 167 17.42 -6.74 -5.42
N LEU A 168 16.80 -7.90 -5.23
CA LEU A 168 16.98 -8.73 -4.03
C LEU A 168 18.34 -9.45 -4.16
N ASN A 169 19.26 -9.21 -3.22
CA ASN A 169 20.55 -9.91 -3.10
C ASN A 169 20.50 -10.79 -1.85
#